data_1b2b0c3912412be9f396109cdd793b7c
#
_entry.id   1b2b0c3912412be9f396109cdd793b7c
#
_cell.length_a   1.000
_cell.length_b   1.000
_cell.length_c   1.000
_cell.angle_alpha   90.00
_cell.angle_beta   90.00
_cell.angle_gamma   90.00
#
_symmetry.space_group_name_H-M   'P 1'
#
loop_
_entity.id
_entity.type
_entity.pdbx_description
1 polymer ?
#
loop_
_entity_poly.entity_id
_entity_poly.type
_entity_poly.pdbx_seq_one_letter_code
_entity_poly.pdbx_strand_id
1 'polypeptide(L)'
;EAGLPCPGFYQQVWLGRLNGRLDSIHETLLAQAVQALRDAKQPISTADLIAARGMAEGLSQIRGHKAIFRNDLLDGICATMVKDETMFESVHPLMSELRSIFRGKRQGRLSARSSQPPLTIEIKAQLALLGLIPENSNEKKQLTLNLESTSDREISSFLHKLHTLTLRGFSRTGFSGFSGDESGKVQEDWTVWCSEYFEADCVEASVWGSNLQEAIINKLKASLEESGNKTELVAKVLTASCLMGLTEFSTELIE
;
A
#
# COMPACT_ATOMS: atom_id res chain seq x y z
N GLU A 1 -2.75 11.01 -6.15
CA GLU A 1 -4.19 11.03 -5.85
C GLU A 1 -4.96 11.45 -7.10
N ALA A 2 -5.95 10.64 -7.53
CA ALA A 2 -6.72 10.87 -8.76
C ALA A 2 -7.65 12.10 -8.73
N GLY A 3 -7.40 13.06 -7.85
CA GLY A 3 -8.09 14.35 -7.81
C GLY A 3 -9.56 14.33 -7.39
N LEU A 4 -10.18 13.17 -7.20
CA LEU A 4 -11.56 13.06 -6.74
C LEU A 4 -11.60 12.91 -5.21
N PRO A 5 -11.98 13.97 -4.46
CA PRO A 5 -12.10 13.87 -3.02
C PRO A 5 -13.25 12.91 -2.66
N CYS A 6 -13.03 12.05 -1.66
CA CYS A 6 -14.05 11.14 -1.13
C CYS A 6 -14.61 10.11 -2.13
N PRO A 7 -13.77 9.31 -2.80
CA PRO A 7 -14.23 8.36 -3.83
C PRO A 7 -15.23 7.32 -3.29
N GLY A 8 -15.15 6.96 -2.00
CA GLY A 8 -16.10 6.05 -1.36
C GLY A 8 -17.51 6.60 -1.31
N PHE A 9 -17.67 7.92 -1.04
CA PHE A 9 -18.98 8.58 -1.10
C PHE A 9 -19.62 8.42 -2.48
N TYR A 10 -18.88 8.76 -3.54
CA TYR A 10 -19.38 8.67 -4.92
C TYR A 10 -19.63 7.23 -5.36
N GLN A 11 -18.85 6.27 -4.86
CA GLN A 11 -19.09 4.85 -5.07
C GLN A 11 -20.44 4.40 -4.47
N GLN A 12 -20.77 4.86 -3.25
CA GLN A 12 -22.05 4.56 -2.62
C GLN A 12 -23.22 5.21 -3.39
N VAL A 13 -23.06 6.46 -3.82
CA VAL A 13 -24.05 7.15 -4.67
C VAL A 13 -24.28 6.37 -5.96
N TRP A 14 -23.23 5.92 -6.63
CA TRP A 14 -23.31 5.13 -7.85
C TRP A 14 -24.05 3.81 -7.64
N LEU A 15 -23.67 3.05 -6.61
CA LEU A 15 -24.32 1.77 -6.28
C LEU A 15 -25.79 1.97 -5.88
N GLY A 16 -26.11 3.01 -5.11
CA GLY A 16 -27.47 3.34 -4.74
C GLY A 16 -28.33 3.70 -5.95
N ARG A 17 -27.75 4.41 -6.93
CA ARG A 17 -28.44 4.74 -8.18
C ARG A 17 -28.73 3.49 -9.02
N LEU A 18 -27.77 2.58 -9.13
CA LEU A 18 -27.96 1.31 -9.83
C LEU A 18 -29.04 0.44 -9.18
N ASN A 19 -29.16 0.50 -7.85
CA ASN A 19 -30.10 -0.32 -7.08
C ASN A 19 -31.44 0.39 -6.80
N GLY A 20 -31.67 1.59 -7.33
CA GLY A 20 -32.90 2.38 -7.09
C GLY A 20 -33.06 2.86 -5.64
N ARG A 21 -31.96 2.99 -4.87
CA ARG A 21 -31.95 3.34 -3.44
C ARG A 21 -31.22 4.65 -3.18
N LEU A 22 -31.38 5.64 -4.04
CA LEU A 22 -30.69 6.94 -3.93
C LEU A 22 -31.01 7.65 -2.61
N ASP A 23 -32.25 7.58 -2.14
CA ASP A 23 -32.73 8.33 -0.97
C ASP A 23 -32.18 7.77 0.36
N SER A 24 -31.70 6.51 0.39
CA SER A 24 -31.17 5.87 1.60
C SER A 24 -29.64 5.90 1.73
N ILE A 25 -28.92 6.48 0.76
CA ILE A 25 -27.45 6.46 0.76
C ILE A 25 -26.88 7.29 1.90
N HIS A 26 -27.40 8.51 2.10
CA HIS A 26 -26.97 9.37 3.20
C HIS A 26 -27.29 8.79 4.56
N GLU A 27 -28.38 8.04 4.70
CA GLU A 27 -28.69 7.28 5.93
C GLU A 27 -27.66 6.18 6.19
N THR A 28 -27.29 5.44 5.14
CA THR A 28 -26.25 4.39 5.25
C THR A 28 -24.89 4.99 5.63
N LEU A 29 -24.50 6.10 5.02
CA LEU A 29 -23.25 6.79 5.31
C LEU A 29 -23.22 7.39 6.71
N LEU A 30 -24.34 7.99 7.16
CA LEU A 30 -24.49 8.48 8.53
C LEU A 30 -24.40 7.34 9.55
N ALA A 31 -25.06 6.21 9.29
CA ALA A 31 -24.99 5.04 10.16
C ALA A 31 -23.56 4.49 10.25
N GLN A 32 -22.83 4.41 9.14
CA GLN A 32 -21.41 4.01 9.12
C GLN A 32 -20.54 5.00 9.88
N ALA A 33 -20.77 6.29 9.73
CA ALA A 33 -20.05 7.33 10.45
C ALA A 33 -20.25 7.22 11.97
N VAL A 34 -21.51 7.07 12.41
CA VAL A 34 -21.83 6.88 13.83
C VAL A 34 -21.21 5.61 14.39
N GLN A 35 -21.24 4.50 13.65
CA GLN A 35 -20.61 3.26 14.09
C GLN A 35 -19.11 3.41 14.25
N ALA A 36 -18.42 3.98 13.28
CA ALA A 36 -16.98 4.21 13.35
C ALA A 36 -16.59 5.14 14.51
N LEU A 37 -17.39 6.15 14.79
CA LEU A 37 -17.17 7.07 15.90
C LEU A 37 -17.39 6.41 17.25
N ARG A 38 -18.38 5.52 17.37
CA ARG A 38 -18.59 4.71 18.58
C ARG A 38 -17.43 3.73 18.80
N ASP A 39 -16.93 3.11 17.73
CA ASP A 39 -15.76 2.23 17.78
C ASP A 39 -14.50 3.01 18.22
N ALA A 40 -14.39 4.29 17.82
CA ALA A 40 -13.37 5.24 18.28
C ALA A 40 -13.67 5.83 19.68
N LYS A 41 -14.65 5.27 20.43
CA LYS A 41 -15.06 5.70 21.78
C LYS A 41 -15.53 7.15 21.87
N GLN A 42 -16.05 7.72 20.78
CA GLN A 42 -16.66 9.05 20.78
C GLN A 42 -18.13 8.94 21.26
N PRO A 43 -18.57 9.81 22.19
CA PRO A 43 -19.93 9.77 22.74
C PRO A 43 -20.93 10.37 21.74
N ILE A 44 -21.44 9.56 20.81
CA ILE A 44 -22.44 9.99 19.83
C ILE A 44 -23.76 9.28 20.07
N SER A 45 -24.80 10.08 20.20
CA SER A 45 -26.17 9.63 20.41
C SER A 45 -26.95 9.51 19.10
N THR A 46 -28.08 8.82 19.15
CA THR A 46 -29.03 8.76 18.03
C THR A 46 -29.65 10.14 17.75
N ALA A 47 -29.77 11.00 18.76
CA ALA A 47 -30.25 12.36 18.59
C ALA A 47 -29.28 13.21 17.75
N ASP A 48 -27.96 13.07 17.93
CA ASP A 48 -26.95 13.74 17.13
C ASP A 48 -27.04 13.32 15.64
N LEU A 49 -27.35 12.03 15.39
CA LEU A 49 -27.57 11.53 14.04
C LEU A 49 -28.81 12.16 13.36
N ILE A 50 -29.91 12.25 14.09
CA ILE A 50 -31.16 12.88 13.61
C ILE A 50 -30.90 14.37 13.33
N ALA A 51 -30.19 15.05 14.23
CA ALA A 51 -29.85 16.46 14.07
C ALA A 51 -28.93 16.67 12.84
N ALA A 52 -27.90 15.82 12.65
CA ALA A 52 -27.02 15.90 11.49
C ALA A 52 -27.76 15.69 10.17
N ARG A 53 -28.69 14.74 10.13
CA ARG A 53 -29.55 14.52 8.96
C ARG A 53 -30.41 15.75 8.67
N GLY A 54 -31.13 16.24 9.67
CA GLY A 54 -31.99 17.43 9.50
C GLY A 54 -31.22 18.68 9.06
N MET A 55 -30.00 18.87 9.60
CA MET A 55 -29.09 19.93 9.18
C MET A 55 -28.66 19.78 7.72
N ALA A 56 -28.26 18.56 7.31
CA ALA A 56 -27.87 18.28 5.93
C ALA A 56 -29.03 18.49 4.94
N GLU A 57 -30.24 18.08 5.31
CA GLU A 57 -31.46 18.33 4.53
C GLU A 57 -31.75 19.84 4.39
N GLY A 58 -31.67 20.57 5.49
CA GLY A 58 -31.83 22.03 5.48
C GLY A 58 -30.80 22.75 4.63
N LEU A 59 -29.51 22.36 4.75
CA LEU A 59 -28.45 22.94 3.93
C LEU A 59 -28.65 22.64 2.44
N SER A 60 -29.06 21.41 2.10
CA SER A 60 -29.35 21.05 0.71
C SER A 60 -30.45 21.91 0.10
N GLN A 61 -31.52 22.17 0.86
CA GLN A 61 -32.64 23.03 0.42
C GLN A 61 -32.18 24.48 0.22
N ILE A 62 -31.44 25.06 1.18
CA ILE A 62 -30.93 26.44 1.08
C ILE A 62 -30.01 26.61 -0.13
N ARG A 63 -29.20 25.56 -0.45
CA ARG A 63 -28.28 25.55 -1.60
C ARG A 63 -28.97 25.21 -2.92
N GLY A 64 -30.28 24.95 -2.92
CA GLY A 64 -31.03 24.55 -4.12
C GLY A 64 -30.69 23.18 -4.68
N HIS A 65 -30.16 22.29 -3.85
CA HIS A 65 -29.83 20.95 -4.26
C HIS A 65 -31.09 20.06 -4.29
N LYS A 66 -31.19 19.17 -5.28
CA LYS A 66 -32.29 18.20 -5.40
C LYS A 66 -32.17 16.99 -4.48
N ALA A 67 -31.00 16.81 -3.89
CA ALA A 67 -30.68 15.74 -2.95
C ALA A 67 -29.57 16.22 -2.03
N ILE A 68 -29.33 15.52 -0.93
CA ILE A 68 -28.19 15.78 -0.03
C ILE A 68 -26.91 15.44 -0.75
N PHE A 69 -26.06 16.43 -1.01
CA PHE A 69 -24.74 16.24 -1.58
C PHE A 69 -23.70 16.05 -0.49
N ARG A 70 -22.49 15.61 -0.91
CA ARG A 70 -21.38 15.34 -0.01
C ARG A 70 -21.10 16.48 0.98
N ASN A 71 -21.07 17.73 0.49
CA ASN A 71 -20.78 18.88 1.34
C ASN A 71 -21.91 19.18 2.32
N ASP A 72 -23.17 19.01 1.89
CA ASP A 72 -24.32 19.19 2.78
C ASP A 72 -24.26 18.20 3.95
N LEU A 73 -23.88 16.95 3.66
CA LEU A 73 -23.73 15.91 4.66
C LEU A 73 -22.56 16.19 5.62
N LEU A 74 -21.40 16.57 5.09
CA LEU A 74 -20.23 16.92 5.90
C LEU A 74 -20.49 18.13 6.79
N ASP A 75 -21.04 19.20 6.22
CA ASP A 75 -21.35 20.42 6.96
C ASP A 75 -22.43 20.17 8.03
N GLY A 76 -23.44 19.34 7.71
CA GLY A 76 -24.47 18.95 8.66
C GLY A 76 -23.91 18.16 9.85
N ILE A 77 -23.01 17.23 9.60
CA ILE A 77 -22.31 16.45 10.65
C ILE A 77 -21.43 17.38 11.49
N CYS A 78 -20.63 18.24 10.83
CA CYS A 78 -19.77 19.18 11.53
C CYS A 78 -20.56 20.11 12.44
N ALA A 79 -21.63 20.72 11.93
CA ALA A 79 -22.44 21.68 12.67
C ALA A 79 -23.14 21.09 13.89
N THR A 80 -23.42 19.78 13.89
CA THR A 80 -24.19 19.13 14.99
C THR A 80 -23.31 18.35 15.96
N MET A 81 -22.18 17.80 15.50
CA MET A 81 -21.35 16.89 16.29
C MET A 81 -20.04 17.54 16.77
N VAL A 82 -19.57 18.62 16.13
CA VAL A 82 -18.38 19.36 16.59
C VAL A 82 -18.84 20.46 17.52
N LYS A 83 -18.75 20.21 18.84
CA LYS A 83 -19.27 21.15 19.87
C LYS A 83 -18.22 22.15 20.36
N ASP A 84 -16.94 21.96 20.05
CA ASP A 84 -15.83 22.82 20.52
C ASP A 84 -15.36 23.76 19.41
N GLU A 85 -15.63 25.05 19.57
CA GLU A 85 -15.18 26.12 18.66
C GLU A 85 -13.65 26.27 18.58
N THR A 86 -12.92 25.82 19.62
CA THR A 86 -11.45 25.95 19.72
C THR A 86 -10.69 24.95 18.86
N MET A 87 -11.36 23.97 18.27
CA MET A 87 -10.74 22.88 17.50
C MET A 87 -10.84 23.04 15.97
N PHE A 88 -11.28 24.18 15.46
CA PHE A 88 -11.36 24.41 14.01
C PHE A 88 -9.99 24.43 13.31
N GLU A 89 -8.90 24.71 14.03
CA GLU A 89 -7.52 24.72 13.49
C GLU A 89 -6.81 23.37 13.62
N SER A 90 -7.23 22.49 14.54
CA SER A 90 -6.71 21.12 14.65
C SER A 90 -7.65 20.13 13.98
N VAL A 91 -7.11 19.14 13.28
CA VAL A 91 -7.92 18.08 12.64
C VAL A 91 -8.68 17.32 13.71
N HIS A 92 -9.94 17.69 13.96
CA HIS A 92 -10.80 17.02 14.93
C HIS A 92 -10.87 15.51 14.59
N PRO A 93 -10.70 14.59 15.56
CA PRO A 93 -10.76 13.13 15.32
C PRO A 93 -11.97 12.68 14.51
N LEU A 94 -13.14 13.29 14.78
CA LEU A 94 -14.37 13.13 14.00
C LEU A 94 -14.14 13.35 12.49
N MET A 95 -13.42 14.41 12.13
CA MET A 95 -13.19 14.76 10.72
C MET A 95 -12.23 13.79 10.02
N SER A 96 -11.25 13.24 10.74
CA SER A 96 -10.36 12.22 10.20
C SER A 96 -11.11 10.92 9.91
N GLU A 97 -12.00 10.50 10.83
CA GLU A 97 -12.83 9.32 10.66
C GLU A 97 -13.84 9.49 9.51
N LEU A 98 -14.52 10.64 9.44
CA LEU A 98 -15.42 10.93 8.33
C LEU A 98 -14.72 10.94 6.98
N ARG A 99 -13.52 11.55 6.92
CA ARG A 99 -12.70 11.53 5.69
C ARG A 99 -12.32 10.11 5.31
N SER A 100 -11.98 9.26 6.27
CA SER A 100 -11.66 7.86 6.05
C SER A 100 -12.86 7.08 5.49
N ILE A 101 -14.05 7.27 6.07
CA ILE A 101 -15.29 6.62 5.61
C ILE A 101 -15.67 7.10 4.20
N PHE A 102 -15.61 8.41 3.95
CA PHE A 102 -15.96 8.99 2.66
C PHE A 102 -14.93 8.69 1.57
N ARG A 103 -13.65 8.51 1.94
CA ARG A 103 -12.62 7.99 1.05
C ARG A 103 -12.91 6.54 0.66
N GLY A 104 -13.44 5.75 1.59
CA GLY A 104 -13.68 4.32 1.43
C GLY A 104 -12.39 3.49 1.55
N LYS A 105 -12.58 2.19 1.78
CA LYS A 105 -11.49 1.21 1.93
C LYS A 105 -11.30 0.35 0.67
N ARG A 106 -12.08 0.62 -0.39
CA ARG A 106 -12.04 -0.20 -1.59
C ARG A 106 -10.82 0.15 -2.42
N GLN A 107 -9.98 -0.85 -2.65
CA GLN A 107 -8.87 -0.74 -3.59
C GLN A 107 -9.34 -1.06 -5.01
N GLY A 108 -8.77 -0.34 -5.98
CA GLY A 108 -8.96 -0.66 -7.39
C GLY A 108 -8.36 -2.04 -7.69
N ARG A 109 -9.02 -2.81 -8.53
CA ARG A 109 -8.47 -4.05 -9.09
C ARG A 109 -8.28 -3.86 -10.57
N LEU A 110 -7.09 -4.20 -11.05
CA LEU A 110 -6.85 -4.26 -12.49
C LEU A 110 -7.77 -5.32 -13.10
N SER A 111 -8.32 -5.02 -14.27
CA SER A 111 -9.08 -6.00 -15.03
C SER A 111 -8.19 -7.20 -15.37
N ALA A 112 -8.75 -8.42 -15.34
CA ALA A 112 -8.03 -9.60 -15.81
C ALA A 112 -7.58 -9.51 -17.30
N ARG A 113 -8.16 -8.57 -18.04
CA ARG A 113 -7.79 -8.24 -19.43
C ARG A 113 -6.80 -7.09 -19.54
N SER A 114 -6.40 -6.46 -18.43
CA SER A 114 -5.37 -5.41 -18.46
C SER A 114 -4.03 -6.05 -18.78
N SER A 115 -3.34 -5.54 -19.77
CA SER A 115 -1.95 -5.89 -20.04
C SER A 115 -1.11 -5.50 -18.83
N GLN A 116 -0.56 -6.49 -18.13
CA GLN A 116 0.42 -6.26 -17.07
C GLN A 116 1.81 -6.13 -17.70
N PRO A 117 2.71 -5.28 -17.14
CA PRO A 117 4.08 -5.25 -17.60
C PRO A 117 4.71 -6.65 -17.54
N PRO A 118 5.54 -7.02 -18.53
CA PRO A 118 6.20 -8.33 -18.57
C PRO A 118 6.96 -8.65 -17.27
N LEU A 119 7.66 -7.65 -16.71
CA LEU A 119 8.34 -7.76 -15.42
C LEU A 119 7.39 -8.19 -14.28
N THR A 120 6.18 -7.62 -14.22
CA THR A 120 5.18 -7.98 -13.20
C THR A 120 4.75 -9.45 -13.32
N ILE A 121 4.56 -9.91 -14.56
CA ILE A 121 4.19 -11.30 -14.85
C ILE A 121 5.31 -12.25 -14.41
N GLU A 122 6.56 -11.92 -14.76
CA GLU A 122 7.74 -12.71 -14.38
C GLU A 122 7.90 -12.81 -12.87
N ILE A 123 7.82 -11.68 -12.15
CA ILE A 123 7.95 -11.66 -10.68
C ILE A 123 6.84 -12.51 -10.03
N LYS A 124 5.59 -12.38 -10.47
CA LYS A 124 4.48 -13.19 -9.95
C LYS A 124 4.67 -14.68 -10.21
N ALA A 125 5.15 -15.05 -11.39
CA ALA A 125 5.41 -16.43 -11.74
C ALA A 125 6.52 -17.04 -10.87
N GLN A 126 7.61 -16.29 -10.63
CA GLN A 126 8.70 -16.73 -9.76
C GLN A 126 8.28 -16.83 -8.29
N LEU A 127 7.50 -15.86 -7.77
CA LEU A 127 6.94 -15.95 -6.43
C LEU A 127 6.06 -17.19 -6.24
N ALA A 128 5.24 -17.52 -7.24
CA ALA A 128 4.41 -18.72 -7.23
C ALA A 128 5.26 -20.01 -7.23
N LEU A 129 6.28 -20.05 -8.09
CA LEU A 129 7.19 -21.20 -8.21
C LEU A 129 7.93 -21.49 -6.90
N LEU A 130 8.38 -20.44 -6.22
CA LEU A 130 9.13 -20.53 -4.95
C LEU A 130 8.22 -20.66 -3.72
N GLY A 131 6.89 -20.67 -3.87
CA GLY A 131 5.94 -20.76 -2.77
C GLY A 131 6.01 -19.57 -1.79
N LEU A 132 6.39 -18.40 -2.31
CA LEU A 132 6.58 -17.18 -1.52
C LEU A 132 5.35 -16.27 -1.49
N ILE A 133 4.25 -16.66 -2.16
CA ILE A 133 3.00 -15.90 -2.12
C ILE A 133 2.31 -16.23 -0.79
N PRO A 134 2.11 -15.26 0.11
CA PRO A 134 1.31 -15.45 1.30
C PRO A 134 -0.16 -15.73 0.90
N GLU A 135 -0.77 -16.75 1.48
CA GLU A 135 -2.17 -17.12 1.19
C GLU A 135 -3.17 -16.04 1.64
N ASN A 136 -2.80 -15.26 2.67
CA ASN A 136 -3.61 -14.15 3.20
C ASN A 136 -2.84 -12.83 3.15
N SER A 137 -3.50 -11.75 2.72
CA SER A 137 -2.91 -10.43 2.56
C SER A 137 -2.35 -9.78 3.85
N ASN A 138 -2.71 -10.28 5.03
CA ASN A 138 -2.29 -9.73 6.32
C ASN A 138 -1.27 -10.59 7.07
N GLU A 139 -0.92 -11.76 6.54
CA GLU A 139 -0.02 -12.70 7.23
C GLU A 139 1.43 -12.42 6.84
N LYS A 140 2.29 -12.20 7.85
CA LYS A 140 3.73 -12.06 7.66
C LYS A 140 4.37 -13.42 7.83
N LYS A 141 5.00 -13.93 6.78
CA LYS A 141 5.77 -15.16 6.80
C LYS A 141 7.23 -14.85 7.13
N GLN A 142 7.77 -15.49 8.15
CA GLN A 142 9.19 -15.43 8.44
C GLN A 142 9.88 -16.63 7.78
N LEU A 143 11.01 -16.36 7.15
CA LEU A 143 11.85 -17.34 6.46
C LEU A 143 13.25 -17.25 7.01
N THR A 144 13.81 -18.38 7.44
CA THR A 144 15.23 -18.52 7.76
C THR A 144 15.86 -19.35 6.66
N LEU A 145 16.75 -18.74 5.88
CA LEU A 145 17.42 -19.35 4.72
C LEU A 145 18.84 -19.76 5.08
N ASN A 146 19.17 -21.02 4.86
CA ASN A 146 20.54 -21.51 5.00
C ASN A 146 21.28 -21.38 3.66
N LEU A 147 22.23 -20.44 3.58
CA LEU A 147 22.95 -20.16 2.33
C LEU A 147 23.91 -21.28 1.87
N GLU A 148 24.08 -22.33 2.65
CA GLU A 148 24.78 -23.55 2.20
C GLU A 148 23.89 -24.38 1.26
N SER A 149 22.57 -24.31 1.43
CA SER A 149 21.58 -24.97 0.57
C SER A 149 21.45 -24.25 -0.76
N THR A 150 21.46 -24.97 -1.88
CA THR A 150 21.29 -24.39 -3.22
C THR A 150 19.91 -23.78 -3.39
N SER A 151 18.87 -24.46 -2.89
CA SER A 151 17.48 -23.95 -2.97
C SER A 151 17.30 -22.66 -2.17
N ASP A 152 17.88 -22.58 -0.97
CA ASP A 152 17.76 -21.39 -0.13
C ASP A 152 18.57 -20.23 -0.70
N ARG A 153 19.70 -20.50 -1.37
CA ARG A 153 20.46 -19.47 -2.10
C ARG A 153 19.67 -18.90 -3.29
N GLU A 154 18.91 -19.73 -4.01
CA GLU A 154 18.05 -19.26 -5.09
C GLU A 154 16.95 -18.35 -4.55
N ILE A 155 16.31 -18.74 -3.43
CA ILE A 155 15.30 -17.90 -2.76
C ILE A 155 15.93 -16.60 -2.26
N SER A 156 17.08 -16.66 -1.59
CA SER A 156 17.79 -15.47 -1.11
C SER A 156 18.16 -14.54 -2.26
N SER A 157 18.74 -15.05 -3.34
CA SER A 157 19.07 -14.27 -4.53
C SER A 157 17.84 -13.56 -5.11
N PHE A 158 16.72 -14.26 -5.19
CA PHE A 158 15.47 -13.68 -5.68
C PHE A 158 14.92 -12.59 -4.74
N LEU A 159 14.93 -12.82 -3.42
CA LEU A 159 14.50 -11.83 -2.45
C LEU A 159 15.37 -10.57 -2.46
N HIS A 160 16.69 -10.73 -2.62
CA HIS A 160 17.60 -9.59 -2.82
C HIS A 160 17.28 -8.79 -4.08
N LYS A 161 16.87 -9.46 -5.17
CA LYS A 161 16.41 -8.80 -6.40
C LYS A 161 15.15 -7.95 -6.15
N LEU A 162 14.15 -8.50 -5.47
CA LEU A 162 12.93 -7.76 -5.14
C LEU A 162 13.21 -6.58 -4.21
N HIS A 163 14.09 -6.77 -3.23
CA HIS A 163 14.50 -5.72 -2.31
C HIS A 163 15.25 -4.59 -3.03
N THR A 164 16.14 -4.92 -3.96
CA THR A 164 16.86 -3.93 -4.80
C THR A 164 15.90 -3.12 -5.64
N LEU A 165 14.85 -3.73 -6.19
CA LEU A 165 13.77 -3.03 -6.91
C LEU A 165 12.85 -2.22 -5.98
N THR A 166 13.07 -2.25 -4.66
CA THR A 166 12.26 -1.54 -3.66
C THR A 166 10.79 -1.98 -3.61
N LEU A 167 10.54 -3.24 -3.95
CA LEU A 167 9.20 -3.82 -3.83
C LEU A 167 8.85 -4.03 -2.36
N ARG A 168 7.75 -3.45 -1.91
CA ARG A 168 7.27 -3.59 -0.54
C ARG A 168 6.74 -5.01 -0.30
N GLY A 169 6.99 -5.50 0.91
CA GLY A 169 6.60 -6.87 1.27
C GLY A 169 7.77 -7.83 1.43
N PHE A 170 9.00 -7.39 1.16
CA PHE A 170 10.21 -8.20 1.22
C PHE A 170 11.30 -7.48 2.00
N SER A 171 11.55 -7.87 3.24
CA SER A 171 12.59 -7.25 4.07
C SER A 171 13.47 -8.27 4.75
N ARG A 172 14.79 -8.06 4.66
CA ARG A 172 15.76 -8.83 5.42
C ARG A 172 15.78 -8.33 6.86
N THR A 173 15.57 -9.22 7.81
CA THR A 173 15.48 -8.91 9.24
C THR A 173 16.72 -9.34 10.01
N GLY A 174 17.49 -10.29 9.49
CA GLY A 174 18.69 -10.79 10.15
C GLY A 174 19.71 -11.38 9.18
N PHE A 175 20.96 -11.47 9.65
CA PHE A 175 22.05 -12.18 8.99
C PHE A 175 22.95 -12.74 10.08
N SER A 176 23.26 -14.02 10.03
CA SER A 176 24.22 -14.68 10.89
C SER A 176 25.24 -15.46 10.06
N GLY A 177 26.52 -15.42 10.41
CA GLY A 177 27.49 -16.23 9.68
C GLY A 177 28.93 -15.76 9.61
N PHE A 178 29.29 -14.56 10.08
CA PHE A 178 30.70 -14.13 10.09
C PHE A 178 31.23 -13.74 11.46
N SER A 179 30.45 -13.78 12.51
CA SER A 179 30.85 -13.40 13.87
C SER A 179 30.79 -14.62 14.78
N GLY A 180 31.84 -15.46 14.77
CA GLY A 180 32.20 -16.31 15.92
C GLY A 180 31.16 -17.27 16.50
N ASP A 181 30.03 -17.47 15.84
CA ASP A 181 29.02 -18.42 16.29
C ASP A 181 29.51 -19.86 15.96
N GLU A 182 29.55 -20.72 16.97
CA GLU A 182 30.10 -22.09 16.88
C GLU A 182 29.37 -22.98 15.86
N SER A 183 28.24 -22.52 15.29
CA SER A 183 27.47 -23.28 14.31
C SER A 183 28.04 -23.22 12.88
N GLY A 184 28.87 -22.21 12.56
CA GLY A 184 29.47 -22.03 11.23
C GLY A 184 28.49 -21.85 10.07
N LYS A 185 27.20 -21.79 10.34
CA LYS A 185 26.16 -21.71 9.31
C LYS A 185 25.91 -20.27 8.89
N VAL A 186 25.90 -20.02 7.59
CA VAL A 186 25.54 -18.72 7.03
C VAL A 186 24.04 -18.70 6.78
N GLN A 187 23.32 -17.88 7.53
CA GLN A 187 21.86 -17.80 7.48
C GLN A 187 21.36 -16.37 7.28
N GLU A 188 20.26 -16.24 6.57
CA GLU A 188 19.52 -14.98 6.41
C GLU A 188 18.09 -15.15 6.90
N ASP A 189 17.62 -14.15 7.66
CA ASP A 189 16.22 -14.06 8.06
C ASP A 189 15.49 -13.02 7.24
N TRP A 190 14.36 -13.43 6.68
CA TRP A 190 13.51 -12.60 5.86
C TRP A 190 12.08 -12.57 6.38
N THR A 191 11.43 -11.42 6.27
CA THR A 191 10.00 -11.28 6.47
C THR A 191 9.34 -10.98 5.13
N VAL A 192 8.40 -11.85 4.74
CA VAL A 192 7.64 -11.74 3.49
C VAL A 192 6.17 -11.57 3.80
N TRP A 193 5.52 -10.58 3.19
CA TRP A 193 4.07 -10.37 3.31
C TRP A 193 3.50 -9.81 2.00
N CYS A 194 2.20 -10.04 1.76
CA CYS A 194 1.53 -9.47 0.61
C CYS A 194 1.24 -7.99 0.87
N SER A 195 2.04 -7.09 0.27
CA SER A 195 1.79 -5.65 0.34
C SER A 195 0.63 -5.27 -0.58
N GLU A 196 -0.27 -4.42 -0.10
CA GLU A 196 -1.34 -3.84 -0.94
C GLU A 196 -0.81 -2.99 -2.10
N TYR A 197 0.45 -2.56 -2.02
CA TYR A 197 1.12 -1.76 -3.04
C TYR A 197 1.97 -2.60 -4.00
N PHE A 198 2.03 -3.92 -3.83
CA PHE A 198 2.92 -4.81 -4.60
C PHE A 198 2.75 -4.64 -6.13
N GLU A 199 1.51 -4.56 -6.61
CA GLU A 199 1.27 -4.38 -8.05
C GLU A 199 1.72 -3.00 -8.55
N ALA A 200 1.52 -1.96 -7.76
CA ALA A 200 1.98 -0.61 -8.08
C ALA A 200 3.51 -0.54 -8.11
N ASP A 201 4.17 -1.14 -7.10
CA ASP A 201 5.63 -1.21 -7.03
C ASP A 201 6.22 -1.97 -8.24
N CYS A 202 5.58 -3.07 -8.68
CA CYS A 202 5.99 -3.79 -9.88
C CYS A 202 5.86 -2.94 -11.16
N VAL A 203 4.80 -2.14 -11.27
CA VAL A 203 4.61 -1.23 -12.40
C VAL A 203 5.68 -0.13 -12.38
N GLU A 204 5.97 0.45 -11.22
CA GLU A 204 7.04 1.44 -11.07
C GLU A 204 8.41 0.82 -11.41
N ALA A 205 8.68 -0.41 -10.96
CA ALA A 205 9.92 -1.12 -11.26
C ALA A 205 10.08 -1.42 -12.77
N SER A 206 8.99 -1.54 -13.52
CA SER A 206 9.02 -1.83 -14.97
C SER A 206 9.61 -0.70 -15.81
N VAL A 207 9.79 0.49 -15.23
CA VAL A 207 10.53 1.60 -15.86
C VAL A 207 12.00 1.24 -16.08
N TRP A 208 12.56 0.38 -15.23
CA TRP A 208 13.96 -0.03 -15.30
C TRP A 208 14.25 -1.14 -16.33
N GLY A 209 13.24 -1.93 -16.71
CA GLY A 209 13.44 -3.00 -17.69
C GLY A 209 12.19 -3.87 -17.87
N SER A 210 12.23 -4.67 -18.93
CA SER A 210 11.13 -5.57 -19.30
C SER A 210 11.19 -6.91 -18.57
N ASN A 211 12.35 -7.30 -18.06
CA ASN A 211 12.59 -8.50 -17.27
C ASN A 211 13.38 -8.18 -16.00
N LEU A 212 13.40 -9.13 -15.07
CA LEU A 212 13.96 -8.94 -13.73
C LEU A 212 15.45 -8.62 -13.76
N GLN A 213 16.23 -9.30 -14.59
CA GLN A 213 17.67 -9.11 -14.68
C GLN A 213 18.02 -7.73 -15.24
N GLU A 214 17.39 -7.35 -16.33
CA GLU A 214 17.57 -6.02 -16.98
C GLU A 214 17.19 -4.91 -16.00
N ALA A 215 16.02 -5.01 -15.36
CA ALA A 215 15.53 -4.00 -14.43
C ALA A 215 16.50 -3.75 -13.26
N ILE A 216 17.10 -4.81 -12.73
CA ILE A 216 18.06 -4.71 -11.63
C ILE A 216 19.36 -4.05 -12.10
N ILE A 217 19.93 -4.51 -13.21
CA ILE A 217 21.20 -3.98 -13.74
C ILE A 217 21.05 -2.49 -14.04
N ASN A 218 19.96 -2.08 -14.71
CA ASN A 218 19.71 -0.68 -15.03
C ASN A 218 19.53 0.18 -13.76
N LYS A 219 18.82 -0.33 -12.76
CA LYS A 219 18.65 0.37 -11.48
C LYS A 219 19.97 0.52 -10.73
N LEU A 220 20.81 -0.52 -10.72
CA LEU A 220 22.13 -0.46 -10.10
C LEU A 220 23.07 0.53 -10.83
N LYS A 221 23.06 0.51 -12.18
CA LYS A 221 23.83 1.47 -13.00
C LYS A 221 23.39 2.91 -12.72
N ALA A 222 22.08 3.19 -12.70
CA ALA A 222 21.56 4.51 -12.38
C ALA A 222 21.98 4.98 -10.97
N SER A 223 21.96 4.08 -9.98
CA SER A 223 22.42 4.42 -8.62
C SER A 223 23.91 4.77 -8.55
N LEU A 224 24.74 4.15 -9.37
CA LEU A 224 26.17 4.48 -9.48
C LEU A 224 26.38 5.85 -10.16
N GLU A 225 25.64 6.14 -11.23
CA GLU A 225 25.72 7.41 -11.95
C GLU A 225 25.30 8.59 -11.08
N GLU A 226 24.17 8.48 -10.36
CA GLU A 226 23.66 9.53 -9.47
C GLU A 226 24.64 9.91 -8.34
N SER A 227 25.43 8.97 -7.87
CA SER A 227 26.33 9.19 -6.73
C SER A 227 27.77 9.57 -7.12
N GLY A 228 28.08 9.66 -8.40
CA GLY A 228 29.41 9.99 -8.88
C GLY A 228 30.47 8.95 -8.52
N ASN A 229 30.14 7.68 -8.57
CA ASN A 229 31.04 6.54 -8.35
C ASN A 229 31.83 6.58 -7.02
N LYS A 230 31.17 6.99 -5.93
CA LYS A 230 31.78 6.95 -4.60
C LYS A 230 32.13 5.50 -4.22
N THR A 231 33.36 5.26 -3.79
CA THR A 231 33.91 3.93 -3.46
C THR A 231 32.99 3.13 -2.52
N GLU A 232 32.38 3.77 -1.54
CA GLU A 232 31.44 3.12 -0.63
C GLU A 232 30.20 2.56 -1.34
N LEU A 233 29.67 3.29 -2.32
CA LEU A 233 28.50 2.83 -3.06
C LEU A 233 28.86 1.75 -4.07
N VAL A 234 29.99 1.87 -4.73
CA VAL A 234 30.51 0.80 -5.62
C VAL A 234 30.63 -0.51 -4.82
N ALA A 235 31.19 -0.46 -3.61
CA ALA A 235 31.28 -1.64 -2.75
C ALA A 235 29.89 -2.20 -2.36
N LYS A 236 28.91 -1.34 -2.07
CA LYS A 236 27.53 -1.76 -1.79
C LYS A 236 26.88 -2.42 -3.01
N VAL A 237 27.03 -1.82 -4.18
CA VAL A 237 26.48 -2.35 -5.44
C VAL A 237 27.15 -3.68 -5.78
N LEU A 238 28.47 -3.79 -5.63
CA LEU A 238 29.20 -5.04 -5.84
C LEU A 238 28.71 -6.13 -4.89
N THR A 239 28.58 -5.83 -3.61
CA THR A 239 28.04 -6.79 -2.62
C THR A 239 26.63 -7.22 -3.00
N ALA A 240 25.74 -6.28 -3.37
CA ALA A 240 24.39 -6.59 -3.79
C ALA A 240 24.36 -7.46 -5.06
N SER A 241 25.21 -7.16 -6.05
CA SER A 241 25.30 -7.94 -7.30
C SER A 241 25.77 -9.38 -7.04
N CYS A 242 26.72 -9.59 -6.13
CA CYS A 242 27.14 -10.91 -5.71
C CYS A 242 26.02 -11.69 -5.03
N LEU A 243 25.27 -11.08 -4.09
CA LEU A 243 24.13 -11.70 -3.42
C LEU A 243 23.01 -12.09 -4.38
N MET A 244 22.82 -11.30 -5.44
CA MET A 244 21.84 -11.56 -6.48
C MET A 244 22.31 -12.54 -7.57
N GLY A 245 23.57 -12.98 -7.53
CA GLY A 245 24.16 -13.90 -8.51
C GLY A 245 24.39 -13.27 -9.88
N LEU A 246 24.61 -11.94 -9.95
CA LEU A 246 24.86 -11.18 -11.19
C LEU A 246 26.37 -11.21 -11.52
N THR A 247 26.91 -12.39 -11.83
CA THR A 247 28.35 -12.62 -12.00
C THR A 247 28.99 -11.76 -13.08
N GLU A 248 28.34 -11.63 -14.25
CA GLU A 248 28.85 -10.82 -15.35
C GLU A 248 28.93 -9.33 -14.97
N PHE A 249 27.86 -8.80 -14.36
CA PHE A 249 27.82 -7.42 -13.92
C PHE A 249 28.83 -7.16 -12.77
N SER A 250 29.01 -8.13 -11.86
CA SER A 250 30.00 -8.02 -10.79
C SER A 250 31.43 -7.95 -11.35
N THR A 251 31.73 -8.69 -12.40
CA THR A 251 33.04 -8.66 -13.07
C THR A 251 33.27 -7.33 -13.78
N GLU A 252 32.27 -6.80 -14.49
CA GLU A 252 32.31 -5.48 -15.14
C GLU A 252 32.60 -4.33 -14.15
N LEU A 253 32.15 -4.47 -12.89
CA LEU A 253 32.38 -3.46 -11.85
C LEU A 253 33.79 -3.51 -11.21
N ILE A 254 34.51 -4.61 -11.36
CA ILE A 254 35.85 -4.80 -10.77
C ILE A 254 36.94 -4.35 -11.76
N GLU A 255 36.67 -4.40 -13.07
CA GLU A 255 37.55 -3.92 -14.13
C GLU A 255 37.52 -2.39 -14.26
#